data_54a1cd7c65792c597eaa51743639176b
#
_entry.id   54a1cd7c65792c597eaa51743639176b
#
_cell.length_a   1.000
_cell.length_b   1.000
_cell.length_c   1.000
_cell.angle_alpha   90.00
_cell.angle_beta   90.00
_cell.angle_gamma   90.00
#
_symmetry.space_group_name_H-M   'P 1'
#
loop_
_entity.id
_entity.type
_entity.pdbx_description
1 polymer ?
#
loop_
_entity_poly.entity_id
_entity_poly.type
_entity_poly.pdbx_seq_one_letter_code
_entity_poly.pdbx_strand_id
1 'polypeptide(L)'
;MKDVFAVPSSRFETDSQNLLISGAEIHAHRANQLLALQNNSSIKIKTINPFIELIGIIFYVCLISIFIEKTKKISTGFILLLTALGFLSLLIYFAFISGYWIEFALPVIGVISFSSVSWLRKAAEQQKQKALMQKLLGQTTSPEVAEELWNQKDSLLENGRFPGTELPVTILFSDTVSFSSVSENMNPTELLDWLNRGMEKFVKIISENGGMVNKFTGDGFLAVFGAPVKKTYEQSSNEALKTAIEIRNAIEEIKTDLEDEGLPLIKLRIGIHSGKIITGSMGGSEKIEYALIGDSVNVAARLESLKKDNMKNNCRILVSKESLNYANSTQYKLEEWGPCKVKGRESLVEVFEII
;
A
#
# COMPACT_ATOMS: atom_id res chain seq x y z
N MET A 1 30.79 14.45 61.09
CA MET A 1 30.10 14.50 59.76
C MET A 1 28.82 15.25 59.94
N LYS A 2 28.58 16.35 59.19
CA LYS A 2 27.28 17.00 59.22
C LYS A 2 26.35 16.20 58.29
N ASP A 3 25.27 15.63 58.81
CA ASP A 3 24.24 14.99 58.01
C ASP A 3 23.52 16.06 57.21
N VAL A 4 23.75 16.09 55.89
CA VAL A 4 23.22 17.08 54.95
C VAL A 4 22.40 16.36 53.89
N PHE A 5 21.16 16.78 53.65
CA PHE A 5 20.22 16.14 52.76
C PHE A 5 19.72 17.12 51.70
N ALA A 6 19.59 16.63 50.47
CA ALA A 6 18.96 17.39 49.38
C ALA A 6 17.44 17.32 49.55
N VAL A 7 16.76 18.47 49.52
CA VAL A 7 15.30 18.57 49.60
C VAL A 7 14.74 19.24 48.34
N PRO A 8 13.52 18.88 47.91
CA PRO A 8 12.92 19.45 46.69
C PRO A 8 12.85 20.96 46.64
N SER A 9 12.62 21.62 47.77
CA SER A 9 12.55 23.09 47.91
C SER A 9 13.90 23.79 47.66
N SER A 10 15.04 23.11 47.87
CA SER A 10 16.36 23.67 47.63
C SER A 10 16.70 23.93 46.15
N ARG A 11 15.91 23.39 45.23
CA ARG A 11 16.09 23.55 43.77
C ARG A 11 15.63 24.90 43.23
N PHE A 12 14.89 25.68 44.04
CA PHE A 12 14.35 26.98 43.60
C PHE A 12 15.14 28.18 44.13
N GLU A 13 16.16 27.96 44.94
CA GLU A 13 17.07 29.02 45.38
C GLU A 13 18.27 29.12 44.43
N THR A 14 18.47 30.34 43.92
CA THR A 14 19.50 30.65 42.92
C THR A 14 20.92 30.66 43.47
N ASP A 15 21.10 30.42 44.76
CA ASP A 15 22.42 30.43 45.40
C ASP A 15 22.95 29.02 45.62
N SER A 16 24.01 28.68 44.92
CA SER A 16 24.60 27.33 44.85
C SER A 16 25.12 26.77 46.20
N GLN A 17 25.12 27.60 47.26
CA GLN A 17 25.54 27.16 48.60
C GLN A 17 24.41 26.58 49.47
N ASN A 18 23.13 26.76 49.08
CA ASN A 18 21.97 26.35 49.90
C ASN A 18 21.22 25.12 49.35
N LEU A 19 21.87 24.34 48.51
CA LEU A 19 21.26 23.09 47.93
C LEU A 19 21.11 21.96 48.93
N LEU A 20 21.71 22.08 50.13
CA LEU A 20 21.74 21.03 51.14
C LEU A 20 21.24 21.56 52.47
N ILE A 21 20.29 20.90 53.09
CA ILE A 21 19.75 21.21 54.39
C ILE A 21 20.33 20.27 55.42
N SER A 22 20.69 20.79 56.62
CA SER A 22 21.17 19.93 57.69
C SER A 22 20.03 19.05 58.25
N GLY A 23 20.39 17.86 58.78
CA GLY A 23 19.41 17.00 59.41
C GLY A 23 18.60 17.69 60.52
N ALA A 24 19.23 18.61 61.25
CA ALA A 24 18.54 19.42 62.27
C ALA A 24 17.47 20.33 61.67
N GLU A 25 17.72 20.95 60.51
CA GLU A 25 16.69 21.76 59.83
C GLU A 25 15.53 20.93 59.31
N ILE A 26 15.77 19.71 58.83
CA ILE A 26 14.72 18.79 58.43
C ILE A 26 13.82 18.46 59.65
N HIS A 27 14.43 18.20 60.81
CA HIS A 27 13.67 17.96 62.03
C HIS A 27 12.90 19.19 62.53
N ALA A 28 13.51 20.39 62.42
CA ALA A 28 12.84 21.65 62.72
C ALA A 28 11.64 21.90 61.81
N HIS A 29 11.79 21.69 60.50
CA HIS A 29 10.66 21.77 59.54
C HIS A 29 9.56 20.76 59.84
N ARG A 30 9.88 19.51 60.21
CA ARG A 30 8.90 18.51 60.66
C ARG A 30 8.19 18.93 61.95
N ALA A 31 8.94 19.42 62.95
CA ALA A 31 8.35 19.89 64.21
C ALA A 31 7.41 21.09 63.96
N ASN A 32 7.82 22.04 63.13
CA ASN A 32 7.01 23.19 62.74
C ASN A 32 5.74 22.76 61.95
N GLN A 33 5.86 21.80 61.10
CA GLN A 33 4.69 21.22 60.39
C GLN A 33 3.71 20.52 61.34
N LEU A 34 4.21 19.77 62.36
CA LEU A 34 3.39 19.14 63.37
C LEU A 34 2.67 20.16 64.24
N LEU A 35 3.37 21.23 64.64
CA LEU A 35 2.75 22.35 65.41
C LEU A 35 1.69 23.09 64.57
N ALA A 36 1.95 23.33 63.31
CA ALA A 36 0.98 23.93 62.41
C ALA A 36 -0.26 23.04 62.19
N LEU A 37 -0.10 21.69 62.15
CA LEU A 37 -1.19 20.73 62.14
C LEU A 37 -2.00 20.77 63.41
N GLN A 38 -1.36 20.90 64.59
CA GLN A 38 -2.02 20.99 65.87
C GLN A 38 -2.87 22.26 65.98
N ASN A 39 -2.38 23.40 65.44
CA ASN A 39 -3.08 24.69 65.42
C ASN A 39 -4.08 24.88 64.28
N ASN A 40 -4.44 23.85 63.57
CA ASN A 40 -5.32 23.89 62.37
C ASN A 40 -4.94 24.91 61.28
N SER A 41 -3.70 25.40 61.29
CA SER A 41 -3.19 26.42 60.36
C SER A 41 -2.49 25.85 59.14
N SER A 42 -2.38 24.52 58.99
CA SER A 42 -1.72 23.86 57.86
C SER A 42 -2.72 23.25 56.89
N ILE A 43 -2.40 23.31 55.63
CA ILE A 43 -3.11 22.60 54.58
C ILE A 43 -2.89 21.09 54.81
N LYS A 44 -3.93 20.37 55.23
CA LYS A 44 -3.87 18.90 55.34
C LYS A 44 -3.97 18.32 53.94
N ILE A 45 -2.90 17.69 53.45
CA ILE A 45 -2.95 16.92 52.23
C ILE A 45 -3.85 15.69 52.50
N LYS A 46 -4.94 15.60 51.74
CA LYS A 46 -5.89 14.48 51.82
C LYS A 46 -5.53 13.47 50.74
N THR A 47 -5.57 12.20 51.07
CA THR A 47 -5.51 11.11 50.07
C THR A 47 -6.91 10.72 49.68
N ILE A 48 -7.13 10.43 48.43
CA ILE A 48 -8.39 9.86 47.93
C ILE A 48 -8.43 8.37 48.32
N ASN A 49 -9.60 7.80 48.46
CA ASN A 49 -9.73 6.37 48.68
C ASN A 49 -9.06 5.64 47.51
N PRO A 50 -8.09 4.73 47.75
CA PRO A 50 -7.33 4.06 46.68
C PRO A 50 -8.22 3.31 45.68
N PHE A 51 -9.37 2.81 46.11
CA PHE A 51 -10.31 2.13 45.23
C PHE A 51 -11.02 3.10 44.26
N ILE A 52 -11.37 4.28 44.70
CA ILE A 52 -11.95 5.34 43.84
C ILE A 52 -10.91 5.87 42.89
N GLU A 53 -9.68 6.06 43.34
CA GLU A 53 -8.56 6.50 42.53
C GLU A 53 -8.28 5.49 41.40
N LEU A 54 -8.22 4.21 41.72
CA LEU A 54 -8.02 3.12 40.75
C LEU A 54 -9.13 3.10 39.66
N ILE A 55 -10.39 3.23 40.09
CA ILE A 55 -11.54 3.30 39.13
C ILE A 55 -11.39 4.51 38.21
N GLY A 56 -11.03 5.68 38.76
CA GLY A 56 -10.78 6.89 37.97
C GLY A 56 -9.68 6.71 36.96
N ILE A 57 -8.56 6.08 37.34
CA ILE A 57 -7.43 5.76 36.46
C ILE A 57 -7.88 4.83 35.34
N ILE A 58 -8.54 3.72 35.63
CA ILE A 58 -9.06 2.78 34.66
C ILE A 58 -9.98 3.47 33.64
N PHE A 59 -10.93 4.25 34.16
CA PHE A 59 -11.88 5.00 33.32
C PHE A 59 -11.15 5.95 32.37
N TYR A 60 -10.18 6.72 32.89
CA TYR A 60 -9.39 7.66 32.09
C TYR A 60 -8.59 6.94 30.99
N VAL A 61 -7.88 5.87 31.35
CA VAL A 61 -7.09 5.06 30.39
C VAL A 61 -7.98 4.45 29.31
N CYS A 62 -9.13 3.87 29.67
CA CYS A 62 -10.08 3.31 28.72
C CYS A 62 -10.64 4.37 27.77
N LEU A 63 -11.01 5.54 28.29
CA LEU A 63 -11.56 6.62 27.49
C LEU A 63 -10.55 7.12 26.45
N ILE A 64 -9.32 7.38 26.86
CA ILE A 64 -8.25 7.81 25.93
C ILE A 64 -7.94 6.72 24.92
N SER A 65 -7.91 5.46 25.33
CA SER A 65 -7.65 4.32 24.43
C SER A 65 -8.69 4.22 23.31
N ILE A 66 -9.97 4.37 23.64
CA ILE A 66 -11.07 4.38 22.66
C ILE A 66 -10.90 5.52 21.65
N PHE A 67 -10.51 6.72 22.12
CA PHE A 67 -10.27 7.84 21.22
C PHE A 67 -9.06 7.59 20.30
N ILE A 68 -7.94 7.07 20.83
CA ILE A 68 -6.75 6.73 20.02
C ILE A 68 -7.09 5.64 19.01
N GLU A 69 -7.89 4.65 19.37
CA GLU A 69 -8.30 3.58 18.46
C GLU A 69 -9.13 4.08 17.27
N LYS A 70 -9.94 5.12 17.45
CA LYS A 70 -10.72 5.75 16.37
C LYS A 70 -9.89 6.64 15.44
N THR A 71 -8.66 7.01 15.78
CA THR A 71 -7.83 7.86 14.91
C THR A 71 -7.36 7.09 13.67
N LYS A 72 -7.51 7.69 12.49
CA LYS A 72 -7.02 7.08 11.22
C LYS A 72 -5.51 7.29 11.02
N LYS A 73 -4.97 8.42 11.43
CA LYS A 73 -3.55 8.78 11.25
C LYS A 73 -2.77 8.65 12.56
N ILE A 74 -1.56 8.11 12.50
CA ILE A 74 -0.65 7.98 13.67
C ILE A 74 -0.34 9.36 14.27
N SER A 75 -0.13 10.39 13.43
CA SER A 75 0.12 11.75 13.87
C SER A 75 -1.01 12.33 14.72
N THR A 76 -2.26 12.09 14.33
CA THR A 76 -3.45 12.52 15.09
C THR A 76 -3.53 11.79 16.43
N GLY A 77 -3.20 10.49 16.46
CA GLY A 77 -3.14 9.70 17.70
C GLY A 77 -2.05 10.20 18.65
N PHE A 78 -0.90 10.61 18.11
CA PHE A 78 0.20 11.18 18.92
C PHE A 78 -0.17 12.53 19.52
N ILE A 79 -0.81 13.42 18.77
CA ILE A 79 -1.31 14.71 19.28
C ILE A 79 -2.34 14.47 20.40
N LEU A 80 -3.24 13.52 20.20
CA LEU A 80 -4.26 13.17 21.19
C LEU A 80 -3.63 12.59 22.47
N LEU A 81 -2.56 11.79 22.36
CA LEU A 81 -1.78 11.31 23.49
C LEU A 81 -1.15 12.46 24.27
N LEU A 82 -0.48 13.40 23.59
CA LEU A 82 0.14 14.56 24.23
C LEU A 82 -0.89 15.46 24.92
N THR A 83 -2.03 15.72 24.29
CA THR A 83 -3.11 16.50 24.88
C THR A 83 -3.72 15.82 26.10
N ALA A 84 -3.88 14.49 26.06
CA ALA A 84 -4.35 13.72 27.21
C ALA A 84 -3.37 13.79 28.39
N LEU A 85 -2.09 13.59 28.14
CA LEU A 85 -1.05 13.72 29.19
C LEU A 85 -1.00 15.14 29.77
N GLY A 86 -1.11 16.17 28.94
CA GLY A 86 -1.19 17.56 29.38
C GLY A 86 -2.42 17.84 30.25
N PHE A 87 -3.59 17.34 29.85
CA PHE A 87 -4.81 17.46 30.61
C PHE A 87 -4.73 16.74 31.96
N LEU A 88 -4.18 15.52 31.98
CA LEU A 88 -3.93 14.77 33.21
C LEU A 88 -3.02 15.54 34.17
N SER A 89 -1.90 16.09 33.66
CA SER A 89 -0.97 16.88 34.46
C SER A 89 -1.65 18.11 35.06
N LEU A 90 -2.48 18.78 34.29
CA LEU A 90 -3.25 19.95 34.76
C LEU A 90 -4.26 19.56 35.85
N LEU A 91 -4.97 18.47 35.69
CA LEU A 91 -5.93 17.95 36.62
C LEU A 91 -5.26 17.59 37.95
N ILE A 92 -4.12 16.89 37.93
CA ILE A 92 -3.36 16.54 39.12
C ILE A 92 -2.80 17.80 39.79
N TYR A 93 -2.34 18.79 39.04
CA TYR A 93 -1.87 20.06 39.57
C TYR A 93 -2.98 20.80 40.32
N PHE A 94 -4.19 20.89 39.76
CA PHE A 94 -5.34 21.52 40.46
C PHE A 94 -5.78 20.73 41.67
N ALA A 95 -5.76 19.39 41.62
CA ALA A 95 -6.06 18.55 42.77
C ALA A 95 -5.05 18.81 43.91
N PHE A 96 -3.76 18.92 43.58
CA PHE A 96 -2.71 19.21 44.55
C PHE A 96 -2.89 20.59 45.24
N ILE A 97 -3.19 21.64 44.46
CA ILE A 97 -3.48 22.96 45.04
C ILE A 97 -4.72 22.90 45.97
N SER A 98 -5.69 22.06 45.64
CA SER A 98 -6.90 21.84 46.46
C SER A 98 -6.66 20.94 47.70
N GLY A 99 -5.40 20.54 47.92
CA GLY A 99 -5.00 19.72 49.04
C GLY A 99 -5.26 18.22 48.91
N TYR A 100 -5.40 17.75 47.67
CA TYR A 100 -5.57 16.32 47.39
C TYR A 100 -4.30 15.77 46.67
N TRP A 101 -3.83 14.62 47.17
CA TRP A 101 -2.76 13.88 46.55
C TRP A 101 -3.32 12.80 45.62
N ILE A 102 -2.92 12.84 44.33
CA ILE A 102 -3.27 11.83 43.32
C ILE A 102 -2.00 11.28 42.73
N GLU A 103 -1.93 9.98 42.56
CA GLU A 103 -0.77 9.32 41.90
C GLU A 103 -0.68 9.70 40.44
N PHE A 104 0.52 10.17 40.01
CA PHE A 104 0.77 10.57 38.65
C PHE A 104 1.32 9.40 37.79
N ALA A 105 2.11 8.51 38.39
CA ALA A 105 2.85 7.49 37.64
C ALA A 105 1.96 6.42 36.98
N LEU A 106 1.00 5.89 37.73
CA LEU A 106 0.12 4.82 37.26
C LEU A 106 -0.71 5.21 36.04
N PRO A 107 -1.46 6.36 36.00
CA PRO A 107 -2.22 6.74 34.84
C PRO A 107 -1.35 7.05 33.62
N VAL A 108 -0.15 7.63 33.80
CA VAL A 108 0.79 7.90 32.69
C VAL A 108 1.28 6.60 32.07
N ILE A 109 1.74 5.65 32.89
CA ILE A 109 2.18 4.32 32.42
C ILE A 109 1.02 3.61 31.72
N GLY A 110 -0.18 3.67 32.29
CA GLY A 110 -1.38 3.07 31.71
C GLY A 110 -1.70 3.62 30.30
N VAL A 111 -1.74 4.94 30.16
CA VAL A 111 -2.03 5.59 28.87
C VAL A 111 -0.95 5.27 27.84
N ILE A 112 0.33 5.34 28.19
CA ILE A 112 1.44 5.04 27.27
C ILE A 112 1.41 3.57 26.85
N SER A 113 1.26 2.64 27.78
CA SER A 113 1.24 1.20 27.51
C SER A 113 0.07 0.81 26.60
N PHE A 114 -1.13 1.29 26.91
CA PHE A 114 -2.32 1.01 26.09
C PHE A 114 -2.24 1.63 24.69
N SER A 115 -1.73 2.85 24.60
CA SER A 115 -1.50 3.51 23.30
C SER A 115 -0.50 2.75 22.45
N SER A 116 0.60 2.26 23.05
CA SER A 116 1.61 1.46 22.37
C SER A 116 1.02 0.14 21.84
N VAL A 117 0.22 -0.56 22.64
CA VAL A 117 -0.47 -1.79 22.22
C VAL A 117 -1.45 -1.51 21.08
N SER A 118 -2.23 -0.42 21.15
CA SER A 118 -3.16 -0.04 20.09
C SER A 118 -2.45 0.28 18.78
N TRP A 119 -1.30 0.97 18.83
CA TRP A 119 -0.50 1.25 17.63
C TRP A 119 0.14 0.00 17.05
N LEU A 120 0.65 -0.92 17.89
CA LEU A 120 1.18 -2.20 17.41
C LEU A 120 0.10 -3.04 16.73
N ARG A 121 -1.11 -3.10 17.29
CA ARG A 121 -2.25 -3.79 16.65
C ARG A 121 -2.60 -3.18 15.29
N LYS A 122 -2.68 -1.84 15.20
CA LYS A 122 -2.94 -1.13 13.93
C LYS A 122 -1.85 -1.40 12.90
N ALA A 123 -0.59 -1.34 13.30
CA ALA A 123 0.53 -1.63 12.41
C ALA A 123 0.48 -3.08 11.89
N ALA A 124 0.20 -4.05 12.76
CA ALA A 124 0.06 -5.45 12.37
C ALA A 124 -1.11 -5.67 11.42
N GLU A 125 -2.27 -5.03 11.67
CA GLU A 125 -3.44 -5.13 10.79
C GLU A 125 -3.16 -4.49 9.41
N GLN A 126 -2.52 -3.32 9.38
CA GLN A 126 -2.10 -2.69 8.12
C GLN A 126 -1.12 -3.56 7.33
N GLN A 127 -0.16 -4.19 8.01
CA GLN A 127 0.79 -5.10 7.37
C GLN A 127 0.09 -6.34 6.82
N LYS A 128 -0.86 -6.92 7.55
CA LYS A 128 -1.67 -8.05 7.10
C LYS A 128 -2.53 -7.70 5.88
N GLN A 129 -3.17 -6.54 5.89
CA GLN A 129 -3.96 -6.06 4.76
C GLN A 129 -3.08 -5.78 3.53
N LYS A 130 -1.89 -5.19 3.72
CA LYS A 130 -0.91 -4.98 2.66
C LYS A 130 -0.44 -6.30 2.05
N ALA A 131 -0.13 -7.29 2.89
CA ALA A 131 0.25 -8.62 2.42
C ALA A 131 -0.88 -9.34 1.67
N LEU A 132 -2.13 -9.18 2.13
CA LEU A 132 -3.31 -9.70 1.42
C LEU A 132 -3.45 -9.04 0.05
N MET A 133 -3.31 -7.73 -0.05
CA MET A 133 -3.39 -7.00 -1.32
C MET A 133 -2.30 -7.44 -2.29
N GLN A 134 -1.06 -7.60 -1.82
CA GLN A 134 0.04 -8.15 -2.61
C GLN A 134 -0.25 -9.58 -3.07
N LYS A 135 -0.88 -10.40 -2.22
CA LYS A 135 -1.30 -11.76 -2.60
C LYS A 135 -2.41 -11.75 -3.66
N LEU A 136 -3.36 -10.83 -3.58
CA LEU A 136 -4.48 -10.69 -4.54
C LEU A 136 -4.02 -10.23 -5.92
N LEU A 137 -3.06 -9.31 -5.96
CA LEU A 137 -2.55 -8.71 -7.20
C LEU A 137 -1.38 -9.48 -7.80
N GLY A 138 -0.80 -10.43 -7.05
CA GLY A 138 0.41 -11.14 -7.44
C GLY A 138 1.67 -10.27 -7.29
N GLN A 139 2.82 -10.86 -7.63
CA GLN A 139 4.14 -10.19 -7.60
C GLN A 139 4.37 -9.27 -8.82
N THR A 140 3.40 -9.16 -9.71
CA THR A 140 3.51 -8.51 -11.02
C THR A 140 3.06 -7.04 -11.03
N THR A 141 2.71 -6.51 -9.86
CA THR A 141 2.28 -5.10 -9.73
C THR A 141 3.46 -4.24 -9.33
N SER A 142 3.70 -3.14 -10.04
CA SER A 142 4.77 -2.21 -9.68
C SER A 142 4.55 -1.61 -8.30
N PRO A 143 5.64 -1.18 -7.60
CA PRO A 143 5.54 -0.53 -6.30
C PRO A 143 4.60 0.68 -6.31
N GLU A 144 4.61 1.47 -7.38
CA GLU A 144 3.78 2.69 -7.54
C GLU A 144 2.30 2.34 -7.66
N VAL A 145 1.95 1.33 -8.46
CA VAL A 145 0.56 0.85 -8.58
C VAL A 145 0.11 0.20 -7.28
N ALA A 146 0.99 -0.54 -6.60
CA ALA A 146 0.69 -1.13 -5.30
C ALA A 146 0.46 -0.06 -4.22
N GLU A 147 1.20 1.06 -4.25
CA GLU A 147 1.02 2.18 -3.34
C GLU A 147 -0.27 2.95 -3.63
N GLU A 148 -0.59 3.20 -4.90
CA GLU A 148 -1.86 3.82 -5.31
C GLU A 148 -3.06 2.97 -4.87
N LEU A 149 -3.01 1.67 -5.08
CA LEU A 149 -4.02 0.73 -4.62
C LEU A 149 -4.13 0.69 -3.10
N TRP A 150 -3.01 0.78 -2.40
CA TRP A 150 -3.00 0.86 -0.94
C TRP A 150 -3.67 2.14 -0.43
N ASN A 151 -3.43 3.27 -1.09
CA ASN A 151 -4.04 4.55 -0.73
C ASN A 151 -5.56 4.54 -0.97
N GLN A 152 -6.03 3.80 -1.96
CA GLN A 152 -7.45 3.66 -2.32
C GLN A 152 -8.13 2.41 -1.75
N LYS A 153 -7.46 1.62 -0.91
CA LYS A 153 -7.95 0.31 -0.43
C LYS A 153 -9.36 0.35 0.17
N ASP A 154 -9.69 1.39 0.93
CA ASP A 154 -10.98 1.53 1.62
C ASP A 154 -12.15 1.71 0.62
N SER A 155 -11.86 2.16 -0.61
CA SER A 155 -12.84 2.30 -1.70
C SER A 155 -12.83 1.12 -2.68
N LEU A 156 -11.72 0.37 -2.75
CA LEU A 156 -11.54 -0.71 -3.71
C LEU A 156 -11.84 -2.10 -3.13
N LEU A 157 -11.75 -2.26 -1.79
CA LEU A 157 -11.97 -3.55 -1.16
C LEU A 157 -13.26 -3.56 -0.32
N GLU A 158 -14.04 -4.61 -0.52
CA GLU A 158 -15.17 -4.95 0.33
C GLU A 158 -14.89 -6.28 1.03
N ASN A 159 -14.92 -6.28 2.37
CA ASN A 159 -14.57 -7.46 3.19
C ASN A 159 -13.21 -8.10 2.82
N GLY A 160 -12.21 -7.27 2.47
CA GLY A 160 -10.88 -7.71 2.08
C GLY A 160 -10.79 -8.36 0.69
N ARG A 161 -11.80 -8.17 -0.17
CA ARG A 161 -11.85 -8.66 -1.55
C ARG A 161 -12.25 -7.53 -2.48
N PHE A 162 -11.77 -7.59 -3.72
CA PHE A 162 -12.31 -6.73 -4.77
C PHE A 162 -13.72 -7.20 -5.13
N PRO A 163 -14.75 -6.36 -4.98
CA PRO A 163 -16.10 -6.69 -5.42
C PRO A 163 -16.14 -6.87 -6.94
N GLY A 164 -17.13 -7.64 -7.44
CA GLY A 164 -17.37 -7.76 -8.87
C GLY A 164 -17.81 -6.42 -9.44
N THR A 165 -16.95 -5.77 -10.23
CA THR A 165 -17.22 -4.43 -10.78
C THR A 165 -17.02 -4.42 -12.28
N GLU A 166 -17.94 -3.80 -13.03
CA GLU A 166 -17.77 -3.55 -14.46
C GLU A 166 -16.88 -2.32 -14.67
N LEU A 167 -15.76 -2.51 -15.36
CA LEU A 167 -14.82 -1.43 -15.67
C LEU A 167 -14.58 -1.30 -17.18
N PRO A 168 -14.44 -0.05 -17.68
CA PRO A 168 -13.92 0.24 -19.01
C PRO A 168 -12.39 0.04 -18.95
N VAL A 169 -11.88 -0.86 -19.78
CA VAL A 169 -10.46 -1.20 -19.81
C VAL A 169 -9.92 -1.33 -21.21
N THR A 170 -8.60 -1.29 -21.34
CA THR A 170 -7.88 -1.76 -22.51
C THR A 170 -7.03 -2.96 -22.13
N ILE A 171 -7.19 -4.05 -22.88
CA ILE A 171 -6.47 -5.29 -22.71
C ILE A 171 -5.33 -5.35 -23.72
N LEU A 172 -4.15 -5.74 -23.26
CA LEU A 172 -3.00 -6.08 -24.06
C LEU A 172 -2.65 -7.54 -23.80
N PHE A 173 -2.80 -8.37 -24.82
CA PHE A 173 -2.44 -9.78 -24.76
C PHE A 173 -1.18 -10.00 -25.61
N SER A 174 -0.21 -10.75 -25.10
CA SER A 174 1.01 -11.04 -25.83
C SER A 174 1.35 -12.54 -25.82
N ASP A 175 2.12 -12.97 -26.82
CA ASP A 175 2.62 -14.33 -26.96
C ASP A 175 3.96 -14.32 -27.71
N THR A 176 4.88 -15.21 -27.30
CA THR A 176 6.21 -15.30 -27.91
C THR A 176 6.16 -16.17 -29.17
N VAL A 177 6.76 -15.69 -30.24
CA VAL A 177 6.79 -16.38 -31.52
C VAL A 177 7.73 -17.58 -31.47
N SER A 178 7.25 -18.73 -31.91
CA SER A 178 8.04 -19.97 -32.02
C SER A 178 8.67 -20.45 -30.71
N PHE A 179 8.06 -20.11 -29.56
CA PHE A 179 8.53 -20.53 -28.25
C PHE A 179 8.72 -22.05 -28.14
N SER A 180 7.76 -22.84 -28.68
CA SER A 180 7.89 -24.30 -28.68
C SER A 180 9.19 -24.79 -29.33
N SER A 181 9.55 -24.21 -30.48
CA SER A 181 10.80 -24.58 -31.15
C SER A 181 12.05 -24.14 -30.37
N VAL A 182 12.02 -23.02 -29.71
CA VAL A 182 13.10 -22.55 -28.81
C VAL A 182 13.20 -23.48 -27.60
N SER A 183 12.10 -23.83 -26.98
CA SER A 183 12.06 -24.67 -25.79
C SER A 183 12.51 -26.13 -26.04
N GLU A 184 12.32 -26.65 -27.24
CA GLU A 184 12.80 -27.99 -27.62
C GLU A 184 14.35 -28.05 -27.79
N ASN A 185 14.98 -26.92 -28.11
CA ASN A 185 16.42 -26.87 -28.44
C ASN A 185 17.27 -26.20 -27.35
N MET A 186 16.69 -25.72 -26.29
CA MET A 186 17.36 -24.99 -25.20
C MET A 186 17.29 -25.74 -23.88
N ASN A 187 18.38 -25.64 -23.09
CA ASN A 187 18.38 -26.16 -21.72
C ASN A 187 17.30 -25.44 -20.87
N PRO A 188 16.55 -26.13 -19.98
CA PRO A 188 15.48 -25.52 -19.18
C PRO A 188 15.89 -24.29 -18.37
N THR A 189 17.10 -24.25 -17.83
CA THR A 189 17.60 -23.10 -17.07
C THR A 189 17.88 -21.93 -17.99
N GLU A 190 18.56 -22.16 -19.10
CA GLU A 190 18.85 -21.14 -20.12
C GLU A 190 17.56 -20.59 -20.75
N LEU A 191 16.57 -21.45 -20.98
CA LEU A 191 15.26 -21.07 -21.51
C LEU A 191 14.55 -20.08 -20.56
N LEU A 192 14.54 -20.34 -19.24
CA LEU A 192 13.97 -19.44 -18.27
C LEU A 192 14.72 -18.11 -18.19
N ASP A 193 16.05 -18.14 -18.23
CA ASP A 193 16.88 -16.94 -18.20
C ASP A 193 16.64 -16.09 -19.47
N TRP A 194 16.59 -16.73 -20.63
CA TRP A 194 16.27 -16.09 -21.89
C TRP A 194 14.87 -15.44 -21.88
N LEU A 195 13.84 -16.16 -21.40
CA LEU A 195 12.48 -15.63 -21.30
C LEU A 195 12.41 -14.47 -20.31
N ASN A 196 13.08 -14.60 -19.17
CA ASN A 196 13.06 -13.57 -18.11
C ASN A 196 13.72 -12.27 -18.56
N ARG A 197 14.75 -12.29 -19.42
CA ARG A 197 15.36 -11.06 -19.98
C ARG A 197 14.34 -10.16 -20.69
N GLY A 198 13.44 -10.77 -21.46
CA GLY A 198 12.34 -10.02 -22.09
C GLY A 198 11.26 -9.62 -21.08
N MET A 199 10.80 -10.59 -20.29
CA MET A 199 9.66 -10.37 -19.38
C MET A 199 9.94 -9.29 -18.34
N GLU A 200 11.15 -9.21 -17.80
CA GLU A 200 11.54 -8.18 -16.83
C GLU A 200 11.40 -6.77 -17.42
N LYS A 201 11.92 -6.56 -18.65
CA LYS A 201 11.78 -5.29 -19.36
C LYS A 201 10.31 -4.98 -19.68
N PHE A 202 9.55 -5.96 -20.16
CA PHE A 202 8.14 -5.76 -20.55
C PHE A 202 7.26 -5.43 -19.36
N VAL A 203 7.41 -6.15 -18.24
CA VAL A 203 6.69 -5.88 -17.00
C VAL A 203 6.97 -4.47 -16.49
N LYS A 204 8.24 -4.05 -16.53
CA LYS A 204 8.64 -2.69 -16.14
C LYS A 204 7.96 -1.64 -17.01
N ILE A 205 8.02 -1.78 -18.34
CA ILE A 205 7.37 -0.85 -19.30
C ILE A 205 5.86 -0.77 -19.07
N ILE A 206 5.20 -1.92 -18.89
CA ILE A 206 3.75 -1.97 -18.59
C ILE A 206 3.43 -1.17 -17.35
N SER A 207 4.21 -1.38 -16.29
CA SER A 207 3.99 -0.72 -14.99
C SER A 207 4.23 0.78 -15.04
N GLU A 208 5.31 1.22 -15.68
CA GLU A 208 5.67 2.64 -15.85
C GLU A 208 4.60 3.41 -16.67
N ASN A 209 3.91 2.72 -17.58
CA ASN A 209 2.79 3.27 -18.32
C ASN A 209 1.42 3.07 -17.66
N GLY A 210 1.40 2.71 -16.36
CA GLY A 210 0.17 2.62 -15.58
C GLY A 210 -0.70 1.40 -15.89
N GLY A 211 -0.15 0.38 -16.53
CA GLY A 211 -0.76 -0.92 -16.73
C GLY A 211 -0.43 -1.90 -15.61
N MET A 212 -1.17 -2.99 -15.54
CA MET A 212 -0.94 -4.10 -14.62
C MET A 212 -0.84 -5.40 -15.40
N VAL A 213 0.23 -6.18 -15.18
CA VAL A 213 0.28 -7.56 -15.67
C VAL A 213 -0.62 -8.42 -14.77
N ASN A 214 -1.71 -8.91 -15.32
CA ASN A 214 -2.67 -9.74 -14.57
C ASN A 214 -2.15 -11.17 -14.39
N LYS A 215 -1.59 -11.75 -15.45
CA LYS A 215 -0.99 -13.08 -15.40
C LYS A 215 -0.04 -13.32 -16.56
N PHE A 216 0.90 -14.22 -16.37
CA PHE A 216 1.66 -14.83 -17.44
C PHE A 216 0.88 -15.99 -18.07
N THR A 217 0.96 -16.15 -19.38
CA THR A 217 0.24 -17.16 -20.17
C THR A 217 1.20 -18.21 -20.75
N GLY A 218 2.20 -18.60 -19.96
CA GLY A 218 3.31 -19.43 -20.39
C GLY A 218 4.45 -18.53 -20.86
N ASP A 219 4.59 -18.37 -22.16
CA ASP A 219 5.59 -17.58 -22.85
C ASP A 219 5.13 -16.15 -23.22
N GLY A 220 3.92 -15.79 -22.82
CA GLY A 220 3.34 -14.46 -23.00
C GLY A 220 2.77 -13.90 -21.71
N PHE A 221 2.00 -12.83 -21.83
CA PHE A 221 1.33 -12.19 -20.70
C PHE A 221 0.02 -11.51 -21.09
N LEU A 222 -0.84 -11.35 -20.10
CA LEU A 222 -2.06 -10.56 -20.14
C LEU A 222 -1.87 -9.32 -19.28
N ALA A 223 -1.86 -8.15 -19.89
CA ALA A 223 -1.84 -6.87 -19.21
C ALA A 223 -3.18 -6.14 -19.37
N VAL A 224 -3.52 -5.31 -18.39
CA VAL A 224 -4.74 -4.50 -18.36
C VAL A 224 -4.43 -3.06 -17.97
N PHE A 225 -5.12 -2.14 -18.63
CA PHE A 225 -5.08 -0.70 -18.35
C PHE A 225 -6.50 -0.25 -17.98
N GLY A 226 -6.66 0.44 -16.85
CA GLY A 226 -7.97 0.86 -16.32
C GLY A 226 -8.56 -0.09 -15.27
N ALA A 227 -7.78 -1.03 -14.75
CA ALA A 227 -8.12 -1.88 -13.62
C ALA A 227 -6.87 -2.15 -12.77
N PRO A 228 -7.01 -2.33 -11.45
CA PRO A 228 -8.19 -2.21 -10.62
C PRO A 228 -8.64 -0.76 -10.39
N VAL A 229 -7.78 0.22 -10.63
CA VAL A 229 -8.13 1.65 -10.59
C VAL A 229 -8.79 2.04 -11.90
N LYS A 230 -10.04 2.53 -11.81
CA LYS A 230 -10.81 2.93 -12.97
C LYS A 230 -10.17 4.10 -13.70
N LYS A 231 -9.99 3.96 -15.01
CA LYS A 231 -9.57 5.01 -15.95
C LYS A 231 -10.64 5.23 -17.03
N THR A 232 -10.50 6.30 -17.79
CA THR A 232 -11.30 6.47 -19.03
C THR A 232 -10.80 5.55 -20.14
N TYR A 233 -11.62 5.26 -21.12
CA TYR A 233 -11.17 4.53 -22.32
C TYR A 233 -10.02 5.24 -23.02
N GLU A 234 -10.08 6.58 -23.11
CA GLU A 234 -9.03 7.38 -23.73
C GLU A 234 -7.67 7.19 -23.04
N GLN A 235 -7.66 7.28 -21.70
CA GLN A 235 -6.44 7.09 -20.92
C GLN A 235 -5.89 5.66 -21.09
N SER A 236 -6.74 4.65 -20.88
CA SER A 236 -6.31 3.26 -20.93
C SER A 236 -5.87 2.82 -22.34
N SER A 237 -6.52 3.34 -23.40
CA SER A 237 -6.12 3.03 -24.79
C SER A 237 -4.80 3.69 -25.16
N ASN A 238 -4.61 4.97 -24.82
CA ASN A 238 -3.33 5.65 -25.09
C ASN A 238 -2.18 5.01 -24.35
N GLU A 239 -2.36 4.65 -23.07
CA GLU A 239 -1.36 3.96 -22.27
C GLU A 239 -1.01 2.59 -22.87
N ALA A 240 -1.99 1.80 -23.28
CA ALA A 240 -1.79 0.48 -23.86
C ALA A 240 -1.04 0.54 -25.21
N LEU A 241 -1.40 1.49 -26.08
CA LEU A 241 -0.74 1.68 -27.37
C LEU A 241 0.71 2.15 -27.20
N LYS A 242 0.93 3.12 -26.33
CA LYS A 242 2.27 3.58 -25.96
C LYS A 242 3.13 2.44 -25.45
N THR A 243 2.60 1.65 -24.51
CA THR A 243 3.27 0.47 -23.94
C THR A 243 3.67 -0.54 -25.00
N ALA A 244 2.79 -0.86 -25.95
CA ALA A 244 3.09 -1.82 -27.00
C ALA A 244 4.24 -1.34 -27.90
N ILE A 245 4.31 -0.05 -28.21
CA ILE A 245 5.41 0.53 -28.98
C ILE A 245 6.72 0.51 -28.20
N GLU A 246 6.69 0.85 -26.91
CA GLU A 246 7.86 0.80 -26.05
C GLU A 246 8.39 -0.64 -25.90
N ILE A 247 7.50 -1.64 -25.79
CA ILE A 247 7.86 -3.06 -25.81
C ILE A 247 8.54 -3.42 -27.13
N ARG A 248 8.00 -2.97 -28.28
CA ARG A 248 8.62 -3.18 -29.58
C ARG A 248 10.04 -2.59 -29.65
N ASN A 249 10.23 -1.39 -29.13
CA ASN A 249 11.54 -0.74 -29.09
C ASN A 249 12.50 -1.50 -28.17
N ALA A 250 12.03 -1.96 -27.01
CA ALA A 250 12.82 -2.76 -26.08
C ALA A 250 13.26 -4.11 -26.67
N ILE A 251 12.45 -4.72 -27.55
CA ILE A 251 12.84 -5.93 -28.27
C ILE A 251 14.03 -5.65 -29.23
N GLU A 252 14.01 -4.50 -29.92
CA GLU A 252 15.14 -4.13 -30.80
C GLU A 252 16.40 -3.78 -29.99
N GLU A 253 16.27 -3.23 -28.80
CA GLU A 253 17.40 -3.00 -27.88
C GLU A 253 18.06 -4.30 -27.40
N ILE A 254 17.26 -5.30 -26.97
CA ILE A 254 17.79 -6.58 -26.50
C ILE A 254 18.31 -7.47 -27.66
N LYS A 255 17.95 -7.18 -28.88
CA LYS A 255 18.33 -7.97 -30.05
C LYS A 255 19.85 -8.10 -30.18
N THR A 256 20.58 -7.00 -30.05
CA THR A 256 22.05 -6.98 -30.18
C THR A 256 22.71 -7.88 -29.13
N ASP A 257 22.27 -7.79 -27.88
CA ASP A 257 22.81 -8.61 -26.79
C ASP A 257 22.56 -10.11 -27.03
N LEU A 258 21.35 -10.47 -27.53
CA LEU A 258 21.02 -11.85 -27.84
C LEU A 258 21.81 -12.40 -29.03
N GLU A 259 22.02 -11.57 -30.07
CA GLU A 259 22.84 -11.93 -31.26
C GLU A 259 24.30 -12.15 -30.86
N ASP A 260 24.88 -11.30 -30.05
CA ASP A 260 26.25 -11.40 -29.54
C ASP A 260 26.46 -12.66 -28.68
N GLU A 261 25.45 -13.07 -27.93
CA GLU A 261 25.47 -14.30 -27.13
C GLU A 261 25.10 -15.57 -27.94
N GLY A 262 24.71 -15.43 -29.20
CA GLY A 262 24.25 -16.55 -30.04
C GLY A 262 22.92 -17.15 -29.62
N LEU A 263 22.10 -16.38 -28.90
CA LEU A 263 20.77 -16.78 -28.41
C LEU A 263 19.67 -16.46 -29.45
N PRO A 264 18.55 -17.20 -29.43
CA PRO A 264 17.42 -16.91 -30.29
C PRO A 264 16.85 -15.51 -30.02
N LEU A 265 16.42 -14.81 -31.08
CA LEU A 265 15.77 -13.51 -30.95
C LEU A 265 14.39 -13.65 -30.27
N ILE A 266 14.09 -12.75 -29.33
CA ILE A 266 12.76 -12.63 -28.77
C ILE A 266 11.87 -11.93 -29.78
N LYS A 267 10.78 -12.59 -30.16
CA LYS A 267 9.77 -12.04 -31.07
C LYS A 267 8.40 -12.13 -30.40
N LEU A 268 7.62 -11.04 -30.46
CA LEU A 268 6.30 -11.00 -29.85
C LEU A 268 5.19 -10.70 -30.84
N ARG A 269 4.03 -11.29 -30.59
CA ARG A 269 2.75 -10.84 -31.11
C ARG A 269 1.98 -10.17 -29.99
N ILE A 270 1.38 -9.03 -30.30
CA ILE A 270 0.58 -8.25 -29.34
C ILE A 270 -0.79 -8.01 -29.96
N GLY A 271 -1.85 -8.27 -29.18
CA GLY A 271 -3.23 -7.95 -29.51
C GLY A 271 -3.81 -6.97 -28.50
N ILE A 272 -4.39 -5.86 -28.98
CA ILE A 272 -4.95 -4.80 -28.13
C ILE A 272 -6.43 -4.61 -28.44
N HIS A 273 -7.26 -4.64 -27.41
CA HIS A 273 -8.70 -4.36 -27.51
C HIS A 273 -9.22 -3.63 -26.29
N SER A 274 -10.09 -2.63 -26.54
CA SER A 274 -10.74 -1.83 -25.49
C SER A 274 -12.21 -2.24 -25.38
N GLY A 275 -12.68 -2.42 -24.17
CA GLY A 275 -14.07 -2.76 -23.92
C GLY A 275 -14.36 -2.91 -22.43
N LYS A 276 -15.62 -3.25 -22.13
CA LYS A 276 -16.04 -3.52 -20.76
C LYS A 276 -15.68 -4.93 -20.35
N ILE A 277 -15.23 -5.06 -19.12
CA ILE A 277 -15.03 -6.35 -18.46
C ILE A 277 -15.56 -6.29 -17.02
N ILE A 278 -15.85 -7.44 -16.46
CA ILE A 278 -16.09 -7.60 -15.02
C ILE A 278 -14.76 -7.95 -14.38
N THR A 279 -14.39 -7.21 -13.36
CA THR A 279 -13.19 -7.44 -12.56
C THR A 279 -13.57 -7.73 -11.13
N GLY A 280 -12.78 -8.52 -10.42
CA GLY A 280 -13.01 -8.79 -9.01
C GLY A 280 -12.20 -9.98 -8.50
N SER A 281 -12.27 -10.22 -7.20
CA SER A 281 -11.63 -11.38 -6.59
C SER A 281 -12.38 -12.67 -6.92
N MET A 282 -11.69 -13.62 -7.53
CA MET A 282 -12.21 -14.95 -7.84
C MET A 282 -11.37 -16.01 -7.11
N GLY A 283 -12.05 -17.01 -6.52
CA GLY A 283 -11.41 -18.14 -5.85
C GLY A 283 -11.85 -18.33 -4.40
N GLY A 284 -11.19 -19.25 -3.71
CA GLY A 284 -11.45 -19.62 -2.32
C GLY A 284 -10.41 -19.07 -1.35
N SER A 285 -10.45 -19.56 -0.09
CA SER A 285 -9.52 -19.13 0.97
C SER A 285 -8.05 -19.47 0.67
N GLU A 286 -7.79 -20.55 -0.05
CA GLU A 286 -6.43 -21.01 -0.34
C GLU A 286 -5.80 -20.31 -1.54
N LYS A 287 -6.61 -20.03 -2.58
CA LYS A 287 -6.17 -19.36 -3.79
C LYS A 287 -7.21 -18.32 -4.23
N ILE A 288 -6.79 -17.06 -4.29
CA ILE A 288 -7.60 -15.94 -4.76
C ILE A 288 -6.80 -15.24 -5.86
N GLU A 289 -7.47 -14.96 -6.98
CA GLU A 289 -6.93 -14.22 -8.12
C GLU A 289 -7.77 -12.95 -8.38
N TYR A 290 -7.15 -11.91 -8.89
CA TYR A 290 -7.86 -10.77 -9.47
C TYR A 290 -8.28 -11.14 -10.89
N ALA A 291 -9.55 -11.48 -11.05
CA ALA A 291 -10.08 -11.96 -12.31
C ALA A 291 -10.44 -10.82 -13.26
N LEU A 292 -10.19 -11.05 -14.55
CA LEU A 292 -10.65 -10.22 -15.66
C LEU A 292 -11.57 -11.08 -16.53
N ILE A 293 -12.88 -10.82 -16.47
CA ILE A 293 -13.89 -11.65 -17.13
C ILE A 293 -14.67 -10.80 -18.13
N GLY A 294 -14.64 -11.19 -19.40
CA GLY A 294 -15.39 -10.52 -20.46
C GLY A 294 -14.92 -10.88 -21.84
N ASP A 295 -15.78 -10.61 -22.83
CA ASP A 295 -15.49 -10.85 -24.25
C ASP A 295 -14.24 -10.08 -24.72
N SER A 296 -14.03 -8.87 -24.17
CA SER A 296 -12.89 -8.00 -24.52
C SER A 296 -11.54 -8.68 -24.30
N VAL A 297 -11.40 -9.53 -23.28
CA VAL A 297 -10.17 -10.32 -23.03
C VAL A 297 -9.95 -11.33 -24.15
N ASN A 298 -11.02 -12.00 -24.58
CA ASN A 298 -10.97 -12.97 -25.66
C ASN A 298 -10.65 -12.30 -27.00
N VAL A 299 -11.19 -11.11 -27.26
CA VAL A 299 -10.89 -10.36 -28.48
C VAL A 299 -9.40 -10.01 -28.55
N ALA A 300 -8.82 -9.46 -27.49
CA ALA A 300 -7.37 -9.16 -27.43
C ALA A 300 -6.51 -10.41 -27.70
N ALA A 301 -6.83 -11.55 -27.06
CA ALA A 301 -6.14 -12.81 -27.29
C ALA A 301 -6.29 -13.33 -28.71
N ARG A 302 -7.44 -13.10 -29.37
CA ARG A 302 -7.65 -13.48 -30.76
C ARG A 302 -6.92 -12.57 -31.75
N LEU A 303 -6.82 -11.29 -31.47
CA LEU A 303 -5.99 -10.36 -32.26
C LEU A 303 -4.53 -10.77 -32.22
N GLU A 304 -4.00 -11.10 -31.04
CA GLU A 304 -2.63 -11.64 -30.93
C GLU A 304 -2.43 -12.83 -31.86
N SER A 305 -3.34 -13.81 -31.81
CA SER A 305 -3.22 -15.08 -32.54
C SER A 305 -3.66 -15.02 -33.99
N LEU A 306 -4.14 -13.87 -34.49
CA LEU A 306 -4.63 -13.73 -35.85
C LEU A 306 -3.50 -13.88 -36.88
N LYS A 307 -3.65 -14.80 -37.87
CA LYS A 307 -2.67 -15.07 -38.95
C LYS A 307 -1.24 -15.10 -38.41
N LYS A 308 -0.94 -16.07 -37.55
CA LYS A 308 0.33 -16.18 -36.81
C LYS A 308 1.58 -16.08 -37.65
N ASP A 309 1.53 -16.58 -38.90
CA ASP A 309 2.67 -16.66 -39.80
C ASP A 309 2.99 -15.35 -40.53
N ASN A 310 2.13 -14.33 -40.41
CA ASN A 310 2.33 -13.05 -41.08
C ASN A 310 3.00 -12.05 -40.11
N MET A 311 4.33 -12.10 -40.04
CA MET A 311 5.14 -11.14 -39.28
C MET A 311 6.19 -10.48 -40.18
N LYS A 312 6.19 -9.15 -40.20
CA LYS A 312 7.15 -8.32 -40.91
C LYS A 312 8.37 -7.95 -40.06
N ASN A 313 8.17 -7.85 -38.73
CA ASN A 313 9.14 -7.35 -37.76
C ASN A 313 9.22 -8.30 -36.54
N ASN A 314 10.17 -8.05 -35.63
CA ASN A 314 10.30 -8.82 -34.39
C ASN A 314 9.14 -8.62 -33.42
N CYS A 315 8.33 -7.56 -33.56
CA CYS A 315 7.13 -7.34 -32.77
C CYS A 315 5.98 -6.91 -33.70
N ARG A 316 4.90 -7.69 -33.69
CA ARG A 316 3.67 -7.37 -34.39
C ARG A 316 2.62 -6.88 -33.42
N ILE A 317 2.03 -5.71 -33.69
CA ILE A 317 1.03 -5.10 -32.83
C ILE A 317 -0.28 -4.97 -33.60
N LEU A 318 -1.27 -5.80 -33.27
CA LEU A 318 -2.60 -5.72 -33.84
C LEU A 318 -3.55 -5.04 -32.84
N VAL A 319 -4.33 -4.08 -33.34
CA VAL A 319 -5.24 -3.29 -32.51
C VAL A 319 -6.63 -3.24 -33.15
N SER A 320 -7.65 -3.31 -32.33
CA SER A 320 -9.03 -3.14 -32.81
C SER A 320 -9.35 -1.68 -33.07
N LYS A 321 -10.28 -1.42 -34.00
CA LYS A 321 -10.81 -0.08 -34.27
C LYS A 321 -11.38 0.59 -33.04
N GLU A 322 -12.02 -0.19 -32.16
CA GLU A 322 -12.59 0.32 -30.91
C GLU A 322 -11.51 0.97 -30.05
N SER A 323 -10.34 0.35 -29.92
CA SER A 323 -9.22 0.94 -29.17
C SER A 323 -8.67 2.19 -29.84
N LEU A 324 -8.56 2.19 -31.17
CA LEU A 324 -8.10 3.35 -31.93
C LEU A 324 -9.07 4.53 -31.85
N ASN A 325 -10.37 4.29 -31.78
CA ASN A 325 -11.38 5.32 -31.67
C ASN A 325 -11.30 6.07 -30.31
N TYR A 326 -10.82 5.40 -29.26
CA TYR A 326 -10.62 6.03 -27.96
C TYR A 326 -9.26 6.72 -27.84
N ALA A 327 -8.26 6.28 -28.59
CA ALA A 327 -6.90 6.79 -28.52
C ALA A 327 -6.65 7.95 -29.48
N ASN A 328 -5.61 8.73 -29.19
CA ASN A 328 -5.06 9.68 -30.18
C ASN A 328 -4.27 8.91 -31.26
N SER A 329 -5.01 8.28 -32.18
CA SER A 329 -4.44 7.36 -33.17
C SER A 329 -3.70 8.05 -34.31
N THR A 330 -3.82 9.38 -34.47
CA THR A 330 -3.18 10.15 -35.56
C THR A 330 -1.66 10.14 -35.50
N GLN A 331 -1.06 9.84 -34.37
CA GLN A 331 0.38 9.74 -34.17
C GLN A 331 0.99 8.41 -34.64
N TYR A 332 0.15 7.41 -34.95
CA TYR A 332 0.61 6.08 -35.34
C TYR A 332 0.44 5.84 -36.84
N LYS A 333 1.42 5.19 -37.44
CA LYS A 333 1.30 4.68 -38.80
C LYS A 333 0.56 3.35 -38.74
N LEU A 334 -0.61 3.31 -39.37
CA LEU A 334 -1.52 2.16 -39.34
C LEU A 334 -1.60 1.49 -40.71
N GLU A 335 -1.61 0.16 -40.70
CA GLU A 335 -1.93 -0.67 -41.87
C GLU A 335 -3.27 -1.37 -41.58
N GLU A 336 -4.24 -1.23 -42.47
CA GLU A 336 -5.57 -1.83 -42.31
C GLU A 336 -5.51 -3.32 -42.69
N TRP A 337 -5.98 -4.17 -41.76
CA TRP A 337 -6.16 -5.60 -41.97
C TRP A 337 -7.60 -5.95 -42.36
N GLY A 338 -8.53 -5.00 -42.22
CA GLY A 338 -9.95 -5.12 -42.52
C GLY A 338 -10.72 -5.89 -41.45
N PRO A 339 -12.00 -6.21 -41.76
CA PRO A 339 -12.88 -6.90 -40.83
C PRO A 339 -12.47 -8.36 -40.66
N CYS A 340 -12.17 -8.74 -39.44
CA CYS A 340 -11.75 -10.09 -39.06
C CYS A 340 -12.80 -10.79 -38.22
N LYS A 341 -13.11 -12.05 -38.55
CA LYS A 341 -14.01 -12.88 -37.73
C LYS A 341 -13.23 -13.41 -36.52
N VAL A 342 -13.68 -13.01 -35.33
CA VAL A 342 -13.11 -13.49 -34.07
C VAL A 342 -13.97 -14.66 -33.59
N LYS A 343 -13.35 -15.80 -33.31
CA LYS A 343 -14.08 -17.01 -32.85
C LYS A 343 -14.87 -16.71 -31.57
N GLY A 344 -16.18 -17.05 -31.58
CA GLY A 344 -17.07 -16.80 -30.44
C GLY A 344 -17.80 -15.46 -30.46
N ARG A 345 -17.62 -14.64 -31.51
CA ARG A 345 -18.34 -13.39 -31.74
C ARG A 345 -19.04 -13.43 -33.10
N GLU A 346 -20.29 -12.95 -33.14
CA GLU A 346 -21.03 -12.87 -34.43
C GLU A 346 -20.59 -11.66 -35.25
N SER A 347 -20.26 -10.55 -34.56
CA SER A 347 -19.79 -9.32 -35.19
C SER A 347 -18.31 -9.39 -35.58
N LEU A 348 -18.00 -8.88 -36.77
CA LEU A 348 -16.62 -8.71 -37.23
C LEU A 348 -15.94 -7.60 -36.43
N VAL A 349 -14.64 -7.78 -36.18
CA VAL A 349 -13.80 -6.77 -35.55
C VAL A 349 -12.90 -6.18 -36.63
N GLU A 350 -12.93 -4.86 -36.80
CA GLU A 350 -11.99 -4.15 -37.69
C GLU A 350 -10.62 -4.07 -37.04
N VAL A 351 -9.60 -4.52 -37.75
CA VAL A 351 -8.25 -4.72 -37.20
C VAL A 351 -7.23 -3.88 -37.99
N PHE A 352 -6.31 -3.28 -37.26
CA PHE A 352 -5.20 -2.49 -37.76
C PHE A 352 -3.90 -2.99 -37.17
N GLU A 353 -2.82 -2.94 -37.97
CA GLU A 353 -1.46 -3.16 -37.49
C GLU A 353 -0.76 -1.82 -37.29
N ILE A 354 -0.07 -1.64 -36.16
CA ILE A 354 0.80 -0.47 -35.92
C ILE A 354 2.17 -0.77 -36.51
N ILE A 355 2.55 0.00 -37.56
CA ILE A 355 3.80 -0.16 -38.30
C ILE A 355 4.94 0.65 -37.65
#